data_579700440438a6d0e73580413916ca8b
#
_entry.id   579700440438a6d0e73580413916ca8b
#
_cell.length_a   1.000
_cell.length_b   1.000
_cell.length_c   1.000
_cell.angle_alpha   90.00
_cell.angle_beta   90.00
_cell.angle_gamma   90.00
#
_symmetry.space_group_name_H-M   'P 1'
#
loop_
_entity.id
_entity.type
_entity.pdbx_description
1 polymer ?
#
loop_
_entity_poly.entity_id
_entity_poly.type
_entity_poly.pdbx_seq_one_letter_code
_entity_poly.pdbx_strand_id
1 'polypeptide(L)'
;MTNPAVPALPAGIRHESLEVGAAPVIRHFLDRLDLPGLFDRHLPRLPGRQRDLPTSTVLGVLLSNLLLAREPLYAIAAWASGFVPEHLGLLPGQAALLNDDRCGRSLNHLFRADRASLLTAVALRSIDVFQLALKLHFPLLCDETIKEG
;
A
#
# COMPACT_ATOMS: atom_id res chain seq x y z
N MET A 1 -24.18 -20.62 34.66
CA MET A 1 -22.76 -20.43 34.30
C MET A 1 -22.47 -18.95 34.43
N THR A 2 -21.86 -18.54 35.52
CA THR A 2 -21.56 -17.14 35.86
C THR A 2 -20.29 -16.74 35.11
N ASN A 3 -20.41 -15.75 34.23
CA ASN A 3 -19.28 -15.14 33.53
C ASN A 3 -18.36 -14.47 34.58
N PRO A 4 -17.05 -14.80 34.63
CA PRO A 4 -16.17 -14.15 35.58
C PRO A 4 -16.09 -12.66 35.25
N ALA A 5 -16.41 -11.81 36.22
CA ALA A 5 -16.30 -10.36 36.10
C ALA A 5 -14.86 -9.97 35.75
N VAL A 6 -14.69 -9.30 34.59
CA VAL A 6 -13.42 -8.70 34.21
C VAL A 6 -13.04 -7.69 35.30
N PRO A 7 -11.85 -7.81 35.93
CA PRO A 7 -11.43 -6.89 36.96
C PRO A 7 -11.39 -5.46 36.43
N ALA A 8 -12.03 -4.52 37.13
CA ALA A 8 -11.98 -3.11 36.78
C ALA A 8 -10.53 -2.61 36.83
N LEU A 9 -10.07 -2.02 35.72
CA LEU A 9 -8.73 -1.41 35.64
C LEU A 9 -8.63 -0.22 36.61
N PRO A 10 -7.47 -0.01 37.26
CA PRO A 10 -7.27 1.13 38.14
C PRO A 10 -7.47 2.46 37.42
N ALA A 11 -8.04 3.44 38.09
CA ALA A 11 -8.30 4.78 37.56
C ALA A 11 -6.99 5.41 37.06
N GLY A 12 -6.88 5.66 35.75
CA GLY A 12 -5.70 6.24 35.09
C GLY A 12 -5.11 5.39 33.99
N ILE A 13 -5.50 4.13 33.82
CA ILE A 13 -5.08 3.30 32.70
C ILE A 13 -6.06 3.49 31.54
N ARG A 14 -5.58 4.06 30.43
CA ARG A 14 -6.33 4.06 29.16
C ARG A 14 -5.99 2.76 28.42
N HIS A 15 -7.00 1.96 28.18
CA HIS A 15 -6.89 0.77 27.35
C HIS A 15 -7.31 1.13 25.92
N GLU A 16 -6.37 1.05 24.99
CA GLU A 16 -6.62 1.22 23.57
C GLU A 16 -6.45 -0.14 22.90
N SER A 17 -7.47 -0.60 22.20
CA SER A 17 -7.43 -1.83 21.42
C SER A 17 -7.21 -1.49 19.96
N LEU A 18 -6.08 -1.91 19.42
CA LEU A 18 -5.74 -1.70 18.02
C LEU A 18 -5.79 -3.02 17.24
N GLU A 19 -6.30 -2.95 16.02
CA GLU A 19 -6.28 -4.06 15.10
C GLU A 19 -4.88 -4.30 14.51
N VAL A 20 -4.55 -5.55 14.34
CA VAL A 20 -3.34 -5.98 13.62
C VAL A 20 -3.72 -6.59 12.27
N GLY A 21 -4.63 -7.58 12.28
CA GLY A 21 -5.12 -8.26 11.08
C GLY A 21 -4.00 -8.69 10.12
N ALA A 22 -4.23 -8.56 8.83
CA ALA A 22 -3.23 -8.82 7.79
C ALA A 22 -2.37 -7.58 7.42
N ALA A 23 -2.53 -6.45 8.12
CA ALA A 23 -1.82 -5.21 7.82
C ALA A 23 -0.28 -5.38 7.83
N PRO A 24 0.35 -6.09 8.80
CA PRO A 24 1.80 -6.31 8.79
C PRO A 24 2.28 -7.10 7.56
N VAL A 25 1.48 -8.06 7.09
CA VAL A 25 1.82 -8.86 5.90
C VAL A 25 1.80 -7.97 4.65
N ILE A 26 0.73 -7.19 4.47
CA ILE A 26 0.63 -6.24 3.37
C ILE A 26 1.78 -5.25 3.43
N ARG A 27 2.04 -4.65 4.61
CA ARG A 27 3.16 -3.73 4.81
C ARG A 27 4.49 -4.34 4.40
N HIS A 28 4.76 -5.59 4.81
CA HIS A 28 5.97 -6.31 4.42
C HIS A 28 6.14 -6.39 2.89
N PHE A 29 5.07 -6.70 2.15
CA PHE A 29 5.15 -6.77 0.68
C PHE A 29 5.32 -5.39 0.04
N LEU A 30 4.64 -4.35 0.55
CA LEU A 30 4.81 -2.98 0.07
C LEU A 30 6.26 -2.50 0.24
N ASP A 31 6.88 -2.82 1.38
CA ASP A 31 8.26 -2.47 1.67
C ASP A 31 9.25 -3.27 0.81
N ARG A 32 9.06 -4.58 0.65
CA ARG A 32 9.91 -5.40 -0.23
C ARG A 32 9.90 -4.91 -1.69
N LEU A 33 8.74 -4.45 -2.16
CA LEU A 33 8.59 -3.87 -3.50
C LEU A 33 9.13 -2.45 -3.58
N ASP A 34 9.49 -1.83 -2.46
CA ASP A 34 9.84 -0.40 -2.38
C ASP A 34 8.77 0.49 -3.03
N LEU A 35 7.48 0.17 -2.79
CA LEU A 35 6.39 0.93 -3.39
C LEU A 35 6.41 2.42 -3.04
N PRO A 36 6.67 2.84 -1.79
CA PRO A 36 6.83 4.26 -1.48
C PRO A 36 7.92 4.93 -2.32
N GLY A 37 9.08 4.31 -2.46
CA GLY A 37 10.17 4.82 -3.29
C GLY A 37 9.83 4.84 -4.79
N LEU A 38 9.07 3.86 -5.29
CA LEU A 38 8.56 3.86 -6.65
C LEU A 38 7.59 5.02 -6.88
N PHE A 39 6.68 5.28 -5.96
CA PHE A 39 5.80 6.45 -6.03
C PHE A 39 6.61 7.74 -6.04
N ASP A 40 7.55 7.92 -5.14
CA ASP A 40 8.36 9.15 -5.06
C ASP A 40 9.18 9.42 -6.32
N ARG A 41 9.58 8.36 -7.06
CA ARG A 41 10.31 8.48 -8.33
C ARG A 41 9.43 8.80 -9.54
N HIS A 42 8.19 8.30 -9.55
CA HIS A 42 7.31 8.39 -10.73
C HIS A 42 6.19 9.43 -10.60
N LEU A 43 5.91 9.90 -9.37
CA LEU A 43 4.93 10.96 -9.18
C LEU A 43 5.50 12.32 -9.52
N PRO A 44 4.71 13.24 -10.11
CA PRO A 44 5.13 14.61 -10.33
C PRO A 44 5.54 15.27 -9.00
N ARG A 45 6.65 15.99 -9.01
CA ARG A 45 7.05 16.76 -7.83
C ARG A 45 6.09 17.92 -7.62
N LEU A 46 5.48 18.00 -6.44
CA LEU A 46 4.65 19.14 -6.06
C LEU A 46 5.50 20.26 -5.49
N PRO A 47 5.28 21.50 -5.93
CA PRO A 47 5.78 22.67 -5.23
C PRO A 47 4.99 22.81 -3.91
N GLY A 48 5.69 22.74 -2.77
CA GLY A 48 5.10 22.98 -1.46
C GLY A 48 5.43 21.94 -0.39
N ARG A 49 5.12 22.26 0.86
CA ARG A 49 5.42 21.43 2.04
C ARG A 49 4.41 20.28 2.18
N GLN A 50 4.78 19.09 1.75
CA GLN A 50 4.13 17.85 2.21
C GLN A 50 4.92 17.24 3.39
N ARG A 51 5.31 18.07 4.37
CA ARG A 51 6.19 17.62 5.46
C ARG A 51 5.51 16.65 6.42
N ASP A 52 4.19 16.78 6.61
CA ASP A 52 3.50 16.03 7.66
C ASP A 52 3.04 14.63 7.20
N LEU A 53 2.69 14.47 5.94
CA LEU A 53 2.27 13.18 5.37
C LEU A 53 2.52 13.16 3.85
N PRO A 54 3.56 12.44 3.39
CA PRO A 54 3.90 12.31 1.97
C PRO A 54 2.80 11.64 1.14
N THR A 55 2.68 12.01 -0.14
CA THR A 55 1.75 11.39 -1.08
C THR A 55 1.98 9.88 -1.22
N SER A 56 3.22 9.44 -1.25
CA SER A 56 3.60 8.02 -1.30
C SER A 56 3.06 7.25 -0.11
N THR A 57 3.10 7.82 1.09
CA THR A 57 2.52 7.23 2.30
C THR A 57 1.00 7.15 2.20
N VAL A 58 0.32 8.22 1.76
CA VAL A 58 -1.14 8.22 1.56
C VAL A 58 -1.56 7.13 0.58
N LEU A 59 -0.85 7.02 -0.55
CA LEU A 59 -1.13 5.97 -1.55
C LEU A 59 -0.87 4.57 -1.00
N GLY A 60 0.14 4.39 -0.15
CA GLY A 60 0.39 3.13 0.56
C GLY A 60 -0.76 2.74 1.49
N VAL A 61 -1.30 3.71 2.25
CA VAL A 61 -2.47 3.49 3.11
C VAL A 61 -3.72 3.18 2.29
N LEU A 62 -3.96 3.91 1.20
CA LEU A 62 -5.10 3.64 0.30
C LEU A 62 -5.02 2.25 -0.32
N LEU A 63 -3.83 1.80 -0.71
CA LEU A 63 -3.61 0.45 -1.21
C LEU A 63 -3.86 -0.60 -0.13
N SER A 64 -3.39 -0.36 1.09
CA SER A 64 -3.67 -1.24 2.24
C SER A 64 -5.17 -1.31 2.53
N ASN A 65 -5.87 -0.18 2.51
CA ASN A 65 -7.32 -0.15 2.66
C ASN A 65 -8.04 -0.95 1.56
N LEU A 66 -7.63 -0.80 0.31
CA LEU A 66 -8.21 -1.53 -0.81
C LEU A 66 -8.09 -3.06 -0.65
N LEU A 67 -6.98 -3.51 -0.06
CA LEU A 67 -6.69 -4.93 0.15
C LEU A 67 -7.35 -5.50 1.42
N LEU A 68 -7.53 -4.67 2.46
CA LEU A 68 -8.02 -5.12 3.78
C LEU A 68 -9.51 -4.92 3.98
N ALA A 69 -10.04 -3.74 3.71
CA ALA A 69 -11.38 -3.34 4.17
C ALA A 69 -12.26 -2.72 3.08
N ARG A 70 -11.67 -1.98 2.14
CA ARG A 70 -12.37 -1.21 1.10
C ARG A 70 -13.29 -0.13 1.68
N GLU A 71 -12.85 0.49 2.77
CA GLU A 71 -13.57 1.62 3.34
C GLU A 71 -13.60 2.81 2.38
N PRO A 72 -14.69 3.59 2.36
CA PRO A 72 -14.78 4.78 1.53
C PRO A 72 -13.82 5.88 1.99
N LEU A 73 -13.43 6.80 1.10
CA LEU A 73 -12.39 7.80 1.36
C LEU A 73 -12.66 8.64 2.60
N TYR A 74 -13.91 8.99 2.88
CA TYR A 74 -14.28 9.76 4.07
C TYR A 74 -14.07 9.00 5.39
N ALA A 75 -14.03 7.68 5.36
CA ALA A 75 -13.85 6.82 6.53
C ALA A 75 -12.38 6.40 6.75
N ILE A 76 -11.47 6.70 5.81
CA ILE A 76 -10.07 6.24 5.85
C ILE A 76 -9.36 6.65 7.14
N ALA A 77 -9.56 7.88 7.62
CA ALA A 77 -8.92 8.35 8.86
C ALA A 77 -9.37 7.53 10.07
N ALA A 78 -10.68 7.27 10.19
CA ALA A 78 -11.24 6.48 11.29
C ALA A 78 -10.77 5.02 11.20
N TRP A 79 -10.82 4.42 10.01
CA TRP A 79 -10.32 3.08 9.75
C TRP A 79 -8.83 2.94 10.11
N ALA A 80 -7.96 3.83 9.60
CA ALA A 80 -6.53 3.79 9.85
C ALA A 80 -6.18 3.99 11.34
N SER A 81 -7.00 4.78 12.06
CA SER A 81 -6.82 4.98 13.51
C SER A 81 -7.11 3.73 14.34
N GLY A 82 -7.80 2.74 13.78
CA GLY A 82 -8.04 1.44 14.42
C GLY A 82 -6.84 0.49 14.37
N PHE A 83 -5.80 0.81 13.59
CA PHE A 83 -4.60 -0.03 13.44
C PHE A 83 -3.38 0.55 14.18
N VAL A 84 -2.42 -0.32 14.44
CA VAL A 84 -1.07 0.12 14.83
C VAL A 84 -0.49 0.93 13.66
N PRO A 85 -0.13 2.22 13.85
CA PRO A 85 0.23 3.11 12.75
C PRO A 85 1.34 2.59 11.85
N GLU A 86 2.36 1.97 12.43
CA GLU A 86 3.52 1.42 11.73
C GLU A 86 3.15 0.34 10.73
N HIS A 87 2.08 -0.42 10.98
CA HIS A 87 1.58 -1.46 10.06
C HIS A 87 0.95 -0.89 8.79
N LEU A 88 0.55 0.38 8.82
CA LEU A 88 0.09 1.12 7.66
C LEU A 88 1.16 2.07 7.08
N GLY A 89 2.37 2.07 7.67
CA GLY A 89 3.45 2.98 7.29
C GLY A 89 3.24 4.43 7.74
N LEU A 90 2.47 4.61 8.80
CA LEU A 90 2.19 5.88 9.42
C LEU A 90 3.04 6.08 10.68
N LEU A 91 3.31 7.32 11.02
CA LEU A 91 3.78 7.70 12.35
C LEU A 91 2.57 7.91 13.28
N PRO A 92 2.77 7.82 14.61
CA PRO A 92 1.72 8.12 15.57
C PRO A 92 1.07 9.48 15.29
N GLY A 93 -0.26 9.51 15.28
CA GLY A 93 -1.05 10.73 15.01
C GLY A 93 -1.27 11.05 13.53
N GLN A 94 -0.56 10.44 12.59
CA GLN A 94 -0.72 10.73 11.16
C GLN A 94 -2.05 10.22 10.58
N ALA A 95 -2.70 9.23 11.19
CA ALA A 95 -3.98 8.74 10.73
C ALA A 95 -5.05 9.86 10.66
N ALA A 96 -5.05 10.78 11.61
CA ALA A 96 -5.96 11.93 11.64
C ALA A 96 -5.77 12.89 10.45
N LEU A 97 -4.63 12.84 9.75
CA LEU A 97 -4.34 13.65 8.57
C LEU A 97 -4.89 13.06 7.27
N LEU A 98 -5.41 11.82 7.30
CA LEU A 98 -5.95 11.10 6.16
C LEU A 98 -7.40 11.51 5.87
N ASN A 99 -7.64 12.77 5.56
CA ASN A 99 -8.96 13.20 5.12
C ASN A 99 -9.19 12.91 3.62
N ASP A 100 -10.44 12.95 3.20
CA ASP A 100 -10.89 12.67 1.84
C ASP A 100 -10.25 13.60 0.80
N ASP A 101 -10.06 14.88 1.14
CA ASP A 101 -9.41 15.86 0.28
C ASP A 101 -7.92 15.53 0.05
N ARG A 102 -7.20 15.12 1.09
CA ARG A 102 -5.80 14.67 0.97
C ARG A 102 -5.70 13.38 0.16
N CYS A 103 -6.59 12.42 0.42
CA CYS A 103 -6.67 11.18 -0.33
C CYS A 103 -6.97 11.47 -1.82
N GLY A 104 -7.96 12.31 -2.09
CA GLY A 104 -8.32 12.73 -3.45
C GLY A 104 -7.18 13.43 -4.18
N ARG A 105 -6.46 14.34 -3.52
CA ARG A 105 -5.27 14.97 -4.10
C ARG A 105 -4.18 13.95 -4.42
N SER A 106 -3.93 12.99 -3.55
CA SER A 106 -2.94 11.94 -3.77
C SER A 106 -3.30 11.05 -4.96
N LEU A 107 -4.57 10.69 -5.11
CA LEU A 107 -5.08 9.95 -6.27
C LEU A 107 -4.97 10.77 -7.56
N ASN A 108 -5.26 12.07 -7.52
CA ASN A 108 -5.10 12.95 -8.67
C ASN A 108 -3.63 13.07 -9.11
N HIS A 109 -2.70 13.03 -8.16
CA HIS A 109 -1.27 12.96 -8.47
C HIS A 109 -0.91 11.67 -9.18
N LEU A 110 -1.37 10.54 -8.68
CA LEU A 110 -1.17 9.25 -9.32
C LEU A 110 -1.79 9.22 -10.72
N PHE A 111 -2.96 9.85 -10.89
CA PHE A 111 -3.61 9.95 -12.20
C PHE A 111 -2.77 10.73 -13.22
N ARG A 112 -2.07 11.79 -12.78
CA ARG A 112 -1.21 12.64 -13.62
C ARG A 112 0.19 12.08 -13.84
N ALA A 113 0.58 11.04 -13.11
CA ALA A 113 1.86 10.38 -13.28
C ALA A 113 1.93 9.59 -14.59
N ASP A 114 3.15 9.29 -15.04
CA ASP A 114 3.37 8.27 -16.06
C ASP A 114 3.09 6.88 -15.47
N ARG A 115 1.83 6.49 -15.56
CA ARG A 115 1.33 5.23 -15.00
C ARG A 115 1.92 4.01 -15.70
N ALA A 116 2.22 4.12 -17.00
CA ALA A 116 2.83 3.01 -17.74
C ALA A 116 4.24 2.73 -17.22
N SER A 117 5.05 3.78 -17.05
CA SER A 117 6.38 3.69 -16.46
C SER A 117 6.34 3.16 -15.02
N LEU A 118 5.40 3.65 -14.20
CA LEU A 118 5.22 3.18 -12.83
C LEU A 118 4.86 1.69 -12.78
N LEU A 119 3.89 1.25 -13.57
CA LEU A 119 3.47 -0.16 -13.62
C LEU A 119 4.59 -1.06 -14.12
N THR A 120 5.35 -0.63 -15.13
CA THR A 120 6.53 -1.35 -15.60
C THR A 120 7.57 -1.49 -14.50
N ALA A 121 7.85 -0.41 -13.76
CA ALA A 121 8.80 -0.46 -12.65
C ALA A 121 8.34 -1.40 -11.51
N VAL A 122 7.05 -1.40 -11.18
CA VAL A 122 6.46 -2.34 -10.20
C VAL A 122 6.60 -3.78 -10.69
N ALA A 123 6.28 -4.06 -11.97
CA ALA A 123 6.40 -5.39 -12.55
C ALA A 123 7.84 -5.90 -12.53
N LEU A 124 8.80 -5.10 -12.99
CA LEU A 124 10.23 -5.45 -12.97
C LEU A 124 10.73 -5.68 -11.53
N ARG A 125 10.33 -4.82 -10.59
CA ARG A 125 10.68 -4.97 -9.19
C ARG A 125 10.08 -6.25 -8.59
N SER A 126 8.86 -6.62 -8.97
CA SER A 126 8.22 -7.86 -8.53
C SER A 126 8.95 -9.09 -9.03
N ILE A 127 9.39 -9.09 -10.30
CA ILE A 127 10.16 -10.17 -10.90
C ILE A 127 11.47 -10.34 -10.15
N ASP A 128 12.19 -9.26 -9.90
CA ASP A 128 13.47 -9.26 -9.20
C ASP A 128 13.34 -9.72 -7.75
N VAL A 129 12.45 -9.10 -6.97
CA VAL A 129 12.30 -9.34 -5.53
C VAL A 129 11.77 -10.73 -5.22
N PHE A 130 10.86 -11.24 -6.04
CA PHE A 130 10.24 -12.56 -5.84
C PHE A 130 10.83 -13.66 -6.71
N GLN A 131 11.89 -13.37 -7.47
CA GLN A 131 12.59 -14.31 -8.34
C GLN A 131 11.62 -15.04 -9.29
N LEU A 132 10.68 -14.27 -9.87
CA LEU A 132 9.66 -14.83 -10.76
C LEU A 132 10.30 -15.25 -12.07
N ALA A 133 10.34 -16.56 -12.34
CA ALA A 133 10.78 -17.07 -13.62
C ALA A 133 9.73 -16.77 -14.70
N LEU A 134 9.98 -15.78 -15.54
CA LEU A 134 9.18 -15.54 -16.74
C LEU A 134 9.51 -16.67 -17.75
N LYS A 135 8.72 -17.73 -17.76
CA LYS A 135 8.72 -18.68 -18.88
C LYS A 135 8.01 -18.00 -20.06
N LEU A 136 8.76 -17.24 -20.83
CA LEU A 136 8.31 -16.82 -22.14
C LEU A 136 8.22 -18.08 -23.02
N HIS A 137 7.04 -18.63 -23.13
CA HIS A 137 6.72 -19.63 -24.14
C HIS A 137 6.60 -18.90 -25.47
N PHE A 138 7.73 -18.68 -26.14
CA PHE A 138 7.70 -18.45 -27.57
C PHE A 138 7.45 -19.79 -28.23
N PRO A 139 6.33 -20.00 -28.92
CA PRO A 139 6.25 -21.07 -29.89
C PRO A 139 7.26 -20.68 -30.98
N LEU A 140 8.39 -21.34 -30.98
CA LEU A 140 9.27 -21.38 -32.14
C LEU A 140 8.47 -22.03 -33.27
N LEU A 141 7.88 -21.23 -34.11
CA LEU A 141 7.52 -21.59 -35.47
C LEU A 141 8.87 -21.82 -36.22
N CYS A 142 9.51 -22.94 -35.94
CA CYS A 142 10.45 -23.53 -36.87
C CYS A 142 9.58 -24.19 -37.95
N ASP A 143 9.33 -23.45 -38.98
CA ASP A 143 8.88 -24.01 -40.26
C ASP A 143 10.11 -24.68 -40.90
N GLU A 144 10.29 -25.97 -40.61
CA GLU A 144 11.16 -26.82 -41.38
C GLU A 144 10.39 -27.37 -42.58
N THR A 145 10.30 -26.59 -43.61
CA THR A 145 9.95 -27.12 -44.94
C THR A 145 10.83 -26.53 -46.03
N ILE A 146 12.08 -26.94 -46.01
CA ILE A 146 12.83 -26.99 -47.27
C ILE A 146 13.40 -28.40 -47.36
N LYS A 147 12.61 -29.35 -47.88
CA LYS A 147 13.14 -30.51 -48.52
C LYS A 147 13.18 -30.25 -50.01
N GLU A 148 14.38 -29.99 -50.50
CA GLU A 148 14.69 -30.11 -51.91
C GLU A 148 14.45 -31.54 -52.38
N GLY A 149 13.77 -31.68 -53.52
CA GLY A 149 13.76 -32.83 -54.37
C GLY A 149 14.28 -32.45 -55.72
#